data_f9590479b6ad14afa5286acf4af92430
#
_entry.id   f9590479b6ad14afa5286acf4af92430
#
_cell.length_a   1.000
_cell.length_b   1.000
_cell.length_c   1.000
_cell.angle_alpha   90.00
_cell.angle_beta   90.00
_cell.angle_gamma   90.00
#
_symmetry.space_group_name_H-M   'P 1'
#
loop_
_entity.id
_entity.type
_entity.pdbx_description
1 polymer ?
#
loop_
_entity_poly.entity_id
_entity_poly.type
_entity_poly.pdbx_seq_one_letter_code
_entity_poly.pdbx_strand_id
1 'polypeptide(L)'
;MELKKQVEHFLKDFKDKSPEAVARRKKKIRLIVLCVALAIAFMWLTGKLYKRIEYGKSIKVSGNIEGNEVRISFRVAGLIEELIADEGWVLKTGDVLARLDKSPLMRQRDEAAASLKLAQSQYELDKLDYVRAENLYREGAISAQQRDAAKTKADNDKADIDRLTAALELAQLNLEWGDLTSPLNGYITVKSALQGENVLIGAPVFTAIDLNDIWVSAYIDEKDLGRIKLNQKAIVKIDSYPFKRYKGWISFISQQTEFTPKYIQTTKERVKYVYRIKVKCDNSSLDMKPGMPADAYIQLN
;
A
#
# COMPACT_ATOMS: atom_id res chain seq x y z
N MET A 1 5.81 12.29 -59.15
CA MET A 1 5.76 11.91 -60.59
C MET A 1 6.81 10.84 -60.92
N GLU A 2 7.99 10.84 -60.30
CA GLU A 2 9.06 9.86 -60.54
C GLU A 2 8.75 8.43 -60.04
N LEU A 3 8.14 8.27 -58.88
CA LEU A 3 7.77 6.94 -58.30
C LEU A 3 6.79 6.17 -59.24
N LYS A 4 5.84 6.82 -59.86
CA LYS A 4 4.92 6.20 -60.85
C LYS A 4 5.66 5.69 -62.09
N LYS A 5 6.64 6.45 -62.60
CA LYS A 5 7.45 5.99 -63.76
C LYS A 5 8.36 4.83 -63.40
N GLN A 6 8.90 4.76 -62.16
CA GLN A 6 9.70 3.60 -61.72
C GLN A 6 8.85 2.37 -61.57
N VAL A 7 7.61 2.49 -61.03
CA VAL A 7 6.69 1.35 -60.90
C VAL A 7 6.21 0.82 -62.28
N GLU A 8 5.92 1.71 -63.24
CA GLU A 8 5.56 1.32 -64.57
C GLU A 8 6.73 0.64 -65.33
N HIS A 9 7.96 1.16 -65.15
CA HIS A 9 9.16 0.51 -65.71
C HIS A 9 9.39 -0.87 -65.09
N PHE A 10 9.14 -1.03 -63.81
CA PHE A 10 9.24 -2.32 -63.10
C PHE A 10 8.19 -3.32 -63.58
N LEU A 11 6.95 -2.85 -63.84
CA LEU A 11 5.84 -3.70 -64.34
C LEU A 11 6.04 -4.09 -65.84
N LYS A 12 6.70 -3.24 -66.64
CA LYS A 12 7.03 -3.55 -68.02
C LYS A 12 8.12 -4.64 -68.13
N ASP A 13 9.14 -4.56 -67.25
CA ASP A 13 10.18 -5.57 -67.11
C ASP A 13 9.63 -6.94 -66.68
N PHE A 14 8.45 -6.97 -66.06
CA PHE A 14 7.77 -8.21 -65.61
C PHE A 14 7.02 -8.96 -66.76
N LYS A 15 6.76 -8.35 -67.88
CA LYS A 15 6.05 -8.94 -69.03
C LYS A 15 6.97 -9.58 -70.08
N ASP A 16 8.27 -9.29 -70.06
CA ASP A 16 9.22 -9.82 -71.02
C ASP A 16 9.61 -11.26 -70.67
N LYS A 17 9.34 -12.24 -71.56
CA LYS A 17 9.57 -13.68 -71.40
C LYS A 17 10.89 -14.16 -71.99
N SER A 18 11.79 -13.27 -72.39
CA SER A 18 13.09 -13.66 -72.93
C SER A 18 13.96 -14.34 -71.88
N PRO A 19 14.73 -15.38 -72.26
CA PRO A 19 15.56 -16.15 -71.32
C PRO A 19 16.56 -15.26 -70.56
N GLU A 20 17.04 -14.18 -71.15
CA GLU A 20 17.91 -13.21 -70.48
C GLU A 20 17.21 -12.35 -69.45
N ALA A 21 15.96 -11.93 -69.71
CA ALA A 21 15.15 -11.15 -68.76
C ALA A 21 14.79 -12.03 -67.53
N VAL A 22 14.50 -13.31 -67.72
CA VAL A 22 14.24 -14.25 -66.65
C VAL A 22 15.48 -14.48 -65.77
N ALA A 23 16.67 -14.55 -66.37
CA ALA A 23 17.92 -14.66 -65.61
C ALA A 23 18.26 -13.42 -64.78
N ARG A 24 18.05 -12.22 -65.34
CA ARG A 24 18.20 -10.93 -64.64
C ARG A 24 17.20 -10.80 -63.46
N ARG A 25 15.96 -11.24 -63.65
CA ARG A 25 14.93 -11.28 -62.58
C ARG A 25 15.32 -12.22 -61.45
N LYS A 26 15.73 -13.45 -61.75
CA LYS A 26 16.21 -14.41 -60.74
C LYS A 26 17.39 -13.81 -59.93
N LYS A 27 18.30 -13.07 -60.60
CA LYS A 27 19.42 -12.41 -59.94
C LYS A 27 18.97 -11.26 -59.03
N LYS A 28 18.02 -10.40 -59.51
CA LYS A 28 17.42 -9.31 -58.70
C LYS A 28 16.64 -9.86 -57.51
N ILE A 29 15.80 -10.89 -57.70
CA ILE A 29 15.05 -11.52 -56.60
C ILE A 29 15.99 -12.12 -55.55
N ARG A 30 17.05 -12.83 -55.99
CA ARG A 30 18.07 -13.37 -55.08
C ARG A 30 18.77 -12.25 -54.29
N LEU A 31 19.05 -11.11 -54.91
CA LEU A 31 19.66 -9.95 -54.24
C LEU A 31 18.71 -9.34 -53.20
N ILE A 32 17.42 -9.19 -53.52
CA ILE A 32 16.40 -8.69 -52.61
C ILE A 32 16.22 -9.64 -51.42
N VAL A 33 16.13 -10.94 -51.65
CA VAL A 33 16.04 -11.97 -50.61
C VAL A 33 17.28 -11.92 -49.70
N LEU A 34 18.47 -11.74 -50.30
CA LEU A 34 19.72 -11.62 -49.53
C LEU A 34 19.74 -10.37 -48.67
N CYS A 35 19.29 -9.21 -49.20
CA CYS A 35 19.20 -7.97 -48.45
C CYS A 35 18.19 -8.06 -47.29
N VAL A 36 17.04 -8.68 -47.51
CA VAL A 36 16.04 -8.90 -46.43
C VAL A 36 16.57 -9.85 -45.38
N ALA A 37 17.24 -10.94 -45.78
CA ALA A 37 17.89 -11.87 -44.82
C ALA A 37 18.98 -11.16 -43.99
N LEU A 38 19.80 -10.33 -44.62
CA LEU A 38 20.82 -9.51 -43.93
C LEU A 38 20.21 -8.47 -42.97
N ALA A 39 19.11 -7.82 -43.39
CA ALA A 39 18.38 -6.89 -42.52
C ALA A 39 17.79 -7.59 -41.28
N ILE A 40 17.18 -8.76 -41.46
CA ILE A 40 16.67 -9.60 -40.36
C ILE A 40 17.81 -10.06 -39.45
N ALA A 41 18.93 -10.53 -40.01
CA ALA A 41 20.10 -10.94 -39.26
C ALA A 41 20.71 -9.76 -38.46
N PHE A 42 20.79 -8.58 -39.09
CA PHE A 42 21.27 -7.36 -38.42
C PHE A 42 20.34 -6.95 -37.27
N MET A 43 19.02 -6.98 -37.48
CA MET A 43 18.03 -6.67 -36.45
C MET A 43 18.07 -7.69 -35.30
N TRP A 44 18.30 -8.96 -35.60
CA TRP A 44 18.47 -10.02 -34.59
C TRP A 44 19.79 -9.86 -33.82
N LEU A 45 20.88 -9.53 -34.53
CA LEU A 45 22.20 -9.29 -33.93
C LEU A 45 22.21 -8.06 -33.03
N THR A 46 21.63 -6.93 -33.50
CA THR A 46 21.50 -5.70 -32.70
C THR A 46 20.61 -5.94 -31.47
N GLY A 47 19.50 -6.67 -31.58
CA GLY A 47 18.67 -7.06 -30.46
C GLY A 47 19.40 -7.94 -29.44
N LYS A 48 20.26 -8.86 -29.93
CA LYS A 48 21.09 -9.71 -29.06
C LYS A 48 22.22 -8.96 -28.38
N LEU A 49 22.85 -8.02 -29.10
CA LEU A 49 23.87 -7.13 -28.55
C LEU A 49 23.29 -6.18 -27.49
N TYR A 50 22.14 -5.58 -27.76
CA TYR A 50 21.42 -4.72 -26.83
C TYR A 50 21.07 -5.46 -25.54
N LYS A 51 20.53 -6.69 -25.62
CA LYS A 51 20.30 -7.54 -24.45
C LYS A 51 21.59 -7.86 -23.68
N ARG A 52 22.68 -8.12 -24.37
CA ARG A 52 23.97 -8.44 -23.73
C ARG A 52 24.61 -7.25 -23.01
N ILE A 53 24.44 -6.05 -23.55
CA ILE A 53 24.93 -4.80 -22.92
C ILE A 53 24.11 -4.46 -21.69
N GLU A 54 22.80 -4.65 -21.75
CA GLU A 54 21.87 -4.29 -20.68
C GLU A 54 21.87 -5.28 -19.51
N TYR A 55 22.03 -6.59 -19.77
CA TYR A 55 21.99 -7.65 -18.75
C TYR A 55 23.33 -8.33 -18.48
N GLY A 56 24.37 -7.97 -19.21
CA GLY A 56 25.67 -8.67 -19.17
C GLY A 56 26.41 -8.58 -17.83
N LYS A 57 26.00 -7.67 -16.94
CA LYS A 57 26.52 -7.52 -15.58
C LYS A 57 25.39 -7.45 -14.54
N SER A 58 24.37 -8.29 -14.65
CA SER A 58 23.28 -8.32 -13.71
C SER A 58 23.08 -9.71 -13.11
N ILE A 59 22.66 -9.75 -11.85
CA ILE A 59 22.18 -10.96 -11.19
C ILE A 59 20.67 -11.00 -11.35
N LYS A 60 20.15 -12.09 -11.97
CA LYS A 60 18.72 -12.35 -12.07
C LYS A 60 18.26 -13.09 -10.83
N VAL A 61 17.24 -12.58 -10.15
CA VAL A 61 16.51 -13.24 -9.07
C VAL A 61 15.03 -13.26 -9.40
N SER A 62 14.37 -14.36 -9.10
CA SER A 62 12.92 -14.52 -9.30
C SER A 62 12.23 -14.57 -7.96
N GLY A 63 11.03 -14.01 -7.88
CA GLY A 63 10.24 -13.96 -6.66
C GLY A 63 8.81 -13.53 -6.93
N ASN A 64 8.09 -13.19 -5.87
CA ASN A 64 6.73 -12.70 -5.96
C ASN A 64 6.65 -11.25 -5.51
N ILE A 65 5.70 -10.52 -6.06
CA ILE A 65 5.38 -9.17 -5.60
C ILE A 65 4.64 -9.29 -4.27
N GLU A 66 5.11 -8.57 -3.28
CA GLU A 66 4.52 -8.43 -1.96
C GLU A 66 4.30 -6.94 -1.65
N GLY A 67 3.44 -6.65 -0.70
CA GLY A 67 3.21 -5.31 -0.15
C GLY A 67 2.71 -5.41 1.29
N ASN A 68 2.68 -4.29 1.99
CA ASN A 68 2.16 -4.22 3.34
C ASN A 68 0.63 -4.19 3.31
N GLU A 69 0.00 -5.22 3.86
CA GLU A 69 -1.43 -5.25 4.08
C GLU A 69 -1.77 -4.65 5.43
N VAL A 70 -2.74 -3.73 5.46
CA VAL A 70 -3.27 -3.10 6.66
C VAL A 70 -4.67 -3.63 6.90
N ARG A 71 -4.88 -4.23 8.08
CA ARG A 71 -6.20 -4.66 8.54
C ARG A 71 -6.91 -3.48 9.19
N ILE A 72 -8.02 -3.08 8.62
CA ILE A 72 -8.82 -1.94 9.06
C ILE A 72 -9.95 -2.50 9.92
N SER A 73 -10.04 -2.03 11.17
CA SER A 73 -10.97 -2.50 12.18
C SER A 73 -11.53 -1.35 12.99
N PHE A 74 -12.73 -1.53 13.56
CA PHE A 74 -13.31 -0.57 14.50
C PHE A 74 -12.53 -0.56 15.82
N ARG A 75 -12.49 0.63 16.46
CA ARG A 75 -11.92 0.83 17.79
C ARG A 75 -12.94 0.67 18.92
N VAL A 76 -14.22 0.55 18.55
CA VAL A 76 -15.35 0.27 19.45
C VAL A 76 -16.12 -0.93 18.91
N ALA A 77 -16.74 -1.68 19.81
CA ALA A 77 -17.60 -2.78 19.42
C ALA A 77 -19.02 -2.28 19.07
N GLY A 78 -19.68 -2.96 18.14
CA GLY A 78 -21.05 -2.60 17.77
C GLY A 78 -21.57 -3.40 16.58
N LEU A 79 -22.82 -3.14 16.22
CA LEU A 79 -23.48 -3.69 15.04
C LEU A 79 -23.08 -2.87 13.81
N ILE A 80 -22.64 -3.51 12.73
CA ILE A 80 -22.41 -2.84 11.45
C ILE A 80 -23.76 -2.45 10.85
N GLU A 81 -24.06 -1.16 10.84
CA GLU A 81 -25.27 -0.62 10.22
C GLU A 81 -25.12 -0.52 8.70
N GLU A 82 -23.96 -0.09 8.24
CA GLU A 82 -23.69 0.14 6.82
C GLU A 82 -22.25 -0.23 6.46
N LEU A 83 -22.10 -0.96 5.34
CA LEU A 83 -20.83 -1.17 4.66
C LEU A 83 -20.84 -0.36 3.36
N ILE A 84 -20.07 0.72 3.31
CA ILE A 84 -20.05 1.67 2.19
C ILE A 84 -19.10 1.19 1.11
N ALA A 85 -17.93 0.68 1.52
CA ALA A 85 -16.86 0.24 0.63
C ALA A 85 -16.96 -1.26 0.31
N ASP A 86 -16.41 -1.67 -0.83
CA ASP A 86 -16.36 -3.07 -1.26
C ASP A 86 -14.96 -3.45 -1.77
N GLU A 87 -14.74 -4.74 -2.01
CA GLU A 87 -13.49 -5.27 -2.55
C GLU A 87 -13.14 -4.61 -3.89
N GLY A 88 -11.86 -4.30 -4.09
CA GLY A 88 -11.36 -3.61 -5.26
C GLY A 88 -11.53 -2.10 -5.28
N TRP A 89 -12.19 -1.50 -4.28
CA TRP A 89 -12.36 -0.05 -4.20
C TRP A 89 -11.03 0.66 -3.95
N VAL A 90 -10.91 1.83 -4.58
CA VAL A 90 -9.81 2.77 -4.35
C VAL A 90 -10.12 3.57 -3.10
N LEU A 91 -9.14 3.64 -2.20
CA LEU A 91 -9.24 4.34 -0.93
C LEU A 91 -8.34 5.58 -0.90
N LYS A 92 -8.87 6.63 -0.27
CA LYS A 92 -8.08 7.77 0.20
C LYS A 92 -8.10 7.80 1.72
N THR A 93 -7.01 8.27 2.29
CA THR A 93 -6.94 8.48 3.76
C THR A 93 -8.09 9.37 4.21
N GLY A 94 -8.84 8.89 5.20
CA GLY A 94 -10.01 9.58 5.76
C GLY A 94 -11.35 9.21 5.12
N ASP A 95 -11.39 8.44 4.01
CA ASP A 95 -12.63 7.95 3.44
C ASP A 95 -13.37 7.06 4.43
N VAL A 96 -14.69 7.26 4.59
CA VAL A 96 -15.55 6.43 5.44
C VAL A 96 -15.87 5.14 4.70
N LEU A 97 -15.52 4.00 5.31
CA LEU A 97 -15.66 2.65 4.72
C LEU A 97 -16.89 1.90 5.24
N ALA A 98 -17.21 2.11 6.52
CA ALA A 98 -18.33 1.46 7.19
C ALA A 98 -18.79 2.29 8.38
N ARG A 99 -20.02 2.03 8.85
CA ARG A 99 -20.60 2.68 10.04
C ARG A 99 -21.19 1.63 10.97
N LEU A 100 -21.00 1.84 12.25
CA LEU A 100 -21.74 1.12 13.28
C LEU A 100 -23.07 1.82 13.57
N ASP A 101 -24.03 1.06 14.13
CA ASP A 101 -25.18 1.67 14.79
C ASP A 101 -24.69 2.57 15.93
N LYS A 102 -24.83 3.88 15.73
CA LYS A 102 -24.37 4.91 16.67
C LYS A 102 -25.34 5.19 17.79
N SER A 103 -26.56 4.61 17.76
CA SER A 103 -27.61 4.90 18.75
C SER A 103 -27.15 4.66 20.19
N PRO A 104 -26.45 3.55 20.53
CA PRO A 104 -25.94 3.34 21.88
C PRO A 104 -24.84 4.34 22.25
N LEU A 105 -23.94 4.67 21.31
CA LEU A 105 -22.81 5.60 21.52
C LEU A 105 -23.30 7.04 21.72
N MET A 106 -24.32 7.47 20.97
CA MET A 106 -24.98 8.76 21.17
C MET A 106 -25.60 8.87 22.54
N ARG A 107 -26.29 7.82 23.02
CA ARG A 107 -26.87 7.83 24.39
C ARG A 107 -25.81 7.90 25.48
N GLN A 108 -24.69 7.21 25.31
CA GLN A 108 -23.54 7.30 26.22
C GLN A 108 -22.97 8.72 26.30
N ARG A 109 -22.80 9.37 25.13
CA ARG A 109 -22.32 10.76 25.07
C ARG A 109 -23.32 11.70 25.75
N ASP A 110 -24.64 11.53 25.52
CA ASP A 110 -25.68 12.37 26.09
C ASP A 110 -25.78 12.20 27.62
N GLU A 111 -25.59 10.98 28.13
CA GLU A 111 -25.52 10.70 29.57
C GLU A 111 -24.31 11.38 30.21
N ALA A 112 -23.13 11.28 29.58
CA ALA A 112 -21.93 11.98 30.06
C ALA A 112 -22.09 13.51 30.04
N ALA A 113 -22.74 14.06 29.00
CA ALA A 113 -23.03 15.47 28.89
C ALA A 113 -24.01 15.95 29.99
N ALA A 114 -25.05 15.15 30.28
CA ALA A 114 -25.99 15.45 31.36
C ALA A 114 -25.33 15.42 32.74
N SER A 115 -24.45 14.45 32.97
CA SER A 115 -23.67 14.35 34.22
C SER A 115 -22.74 15.52 34.43
N LEU A 116 -22.04 15.94 33.38
CA LEU A 116 -21.20 17.15 33.41
C LEU A 116 -22.03 18.41 33.73
N LYS A 117 -23.19 18.55 33.09
CA LYS A 117 -24.08 19.69 33.32
C LYS A 117 -24.58 19.76 34.78
N LEU A 118 -24.89 18.60 35.39
CA LEU A 118 -25.28 18.51 36.78
C LEU A 118 -24.15 18.97 37.70
N ALA A 119 -22.92 18.46 37.49
CA ALA A 119 -21.74 18.87 38.28
C ALA A 119 -21.43 20.34 38.12
N GLN A 120 -21.56 20.93 36.94
CA GLN A 120 -21.41 22.35 36.70
C GLN A 120 -22.40 23.20 37.54
N SER A 121 -23.66 22.73 37.56
CA SER A 121 -24.69 23.42 38.36
C SER A 121 -24.40 23.34 39.86
N GLN A 122 -23.89 22.21 40.35
CA GLN A 122 -23.50 22.02 41.74
C GLN A 122 -22.29 22.92 42.12
N TYR A 123 -21.28 22.94 41.25
CA TYR A 123 -20.11 23.81 41.45
C TYR A 123 -20.48 25.29 41.52
N GLU A 124 -21.36 25.77 40.66
CA GLU A 124 -21.82 27.16 40.70
C GLU A 124 -22.50 27.50 42.04
N LEU A 125 -23.32 26.58 42.61
CA LEU A 125 -23.91 26.75 43.93
C LEU A 125 -22.84 26.80 45.03
N ASP A 126 -21.94 25.81 45.06
CA ASP A 126 -20.93 25.71 46.10
C ASP A 126 -19.88 26.82 46.03
N LYS A 127 -19.59 27.31 44.85
CA LYS A 127 -18.77 28.51 44.62
C LYS A 127 -19.42 29.76 45.16
N LEU A 128 -20.74 29.96 45.02
CA LEU A 128 -21.47 31.04 45.63
C LEU A 128 -21.45 30.93 47.15
N ASP A 129 -21.61 29.74 47.69
CA ASP A 129 -21.56 29.51 49.15
C ASP A 129 -20.18 29.76 49.71
N TYR A 130 -19.10 29.39 48.99
CA TYR A 130 -17.74 29.75 49.35
C TYR A 130 -17.55 31.29 49.37
N VAL A 131 -18.02 32.02 48.36
CA VAL A 131 -17.93 33.49 48.32
C VAL A 131 -18.65 34.14 49.49
N ARG A 132 -19.85 33.61 49.86
CA ARG A 132 -20.57 34.08 51.05
C ARG A 132 -19.80 33.77 52.33
N ALA A 133 -19.26 32.58 52.48
CA ALA A 133 -18.46 32.19 53.64
C ALA A 133 -17.18 33.04 53.79
N GLU A 134 -16.52 33.34 52.69
CA GLU A 134 -15.32 34.23 52.66
C GLU A 134 -15.67 35.65 53.18
N ASN A 135 -16.79 36.22 52.76
CA ASN A 135 -17.24 37.53 53.21
C ASN A 135 -17.59 37.54 54.72
N LEU A 136 -18.35 36.52 55.18
CA LEU A 136 -18.71 36.36 56.60
C LEU A 136 -17.46 36.14 57.48
N TYR A 137 -16.46 35.40 56.97
CA TYR A 137 -15.20 35.24 57.69
C TYR A 137 -14.45 36.57 57.84
N ARG A 138 -14.39 37.41 56.80
CA ARG A 138 -13.77 38.75 56.86
C ARG A 138 -14.47 39.68 57.85
N GLU A 139 -15.78 39.50 58.00
CA GLU A 139 -16.58 40.20 58.97
C GLU A 139 -16.46 39.63 60.42
N GLY A 140 -15.73 38.51 60.57
CA GLY A 140 -15.58 37.83 61.86
C GLY A 140 -16.81 37.03 62.31
N ALA A 141 -17.77 36.81 61.42
CA ALA A 141 -19.04 36.14 61.74
C ALA A 141 -18.96 34.61 61.73
N ILE A 142 -17.95 34.00 61.09
CA ILE A 142 -17.73 32.51 61.03
C ILE A 142 -16.27 32.14 61.30
N SER A 143 -16.02 30.89 61.64
CA SER A 143 -14.67 30.38 61.88
C SER A 143 -13.90 30.13 60.59
N ALA A 144 -12.57 30.14 60.69
CA ALA A 144 -11.73 29.72 59.53
C ALA A 144 -12.04 28.31 59.06
N GLN A 145 -12.39 27.40 59.96
CA GLN A 145 -12.78 26.01 59.62
C GLN A 145 -14.02 25.99 58.74
N GLN A 146 -15.03 26.82 58.99
CA GLN A 146 -16.23 26.86 58.17
C GLN A 146 -15.97 27.44 56.76
N ARG A 147 -15.14 28.51 56.68
CA ARG A 147 -14.69 29.07 55.41
C ARG A 147 -13.90 28.02 54.58
N ASP A 148 -12.93 27.31 55.22
CA ASP A 148 -12.10 26.31 54.55
C ASP A 148 -12.89 25.10 54.10
N ALA A 149 -13.91 24.69 54.85
CA ALA A 149 -14.84 23.65 54.44
C ALA A 149 -15.61 23.99 53.17
N ALA A 150 -16.14 25.24 53.10
CA ALA A 150 -16.84 25.72 51.89
C ALA A 150 -15.90 25.81 50.67
N LYS A 151 -14.67 26.29 50.91
CA LYS A 151 -13.65 26.33 49.88
C LYS A 151 -13.31 24.94 49.34
N THR A 152 -13.03 23.99 50.27
CA THR A 152 -12.69 22.59 49.85
C THR A 152 -13.81 21.93 49.11
N LYS A 153 -15.08 22.24 49.45
CA LYS A 153 -16.25 21.72 48.70
C LYS A 153 -16.25 22.25 47.28
N ALA A 154 -16.11 23.56 47.07
CA ALA A 154 -16.04 24.14 45.72
C ALA A 154 -14.83 23.63 44.92
N ASP A 155 -13.67 23.44 45.56
CA ASP A 155 -12.48 22.89 44.90
C ASP A 155 -12.69 21.43 44.48
N ASN A 156 -13.38 20.61 45.30
CA ASN A 156 -13.75 19.22 44.97
C ASN A 156 -14.72 19.15 43.79
N ASP A 157 -15.75 20.01 43.77
CA ASP A 157 -16.73 20.07 42.69
C ASP A 157 -16.05 20.50 41.35
N LYS A 158 -15.08 21.42 41.45
CA LYS A 158 -14.28 21.78 40.28
C LYS A 158 -13.48 20.59 39.73
N ALA A 159 -12.86 19.83 40.63
CA ALA A 159 -12.15 18.61 40.22
C ALA A 159 -13.08 17.54 39.62
N ASP A 160 -14.34 17.47 40.10
CA ASP A 160 -15.35 16.59 39.53
C ASP A 160 -15.78 17.02 38.12
N ILE A 161 -15.90 18.32 37.86
CA ILE A 161 -16.13 18.86 36.50
C ILE A 161 -15.00 18.41 35.57
N ASP A 162 -13.74 18.52 35.98
CA ASP A 162 -12.59 18.13 35.14
C ASP A 162 -12.65 16.62 34.80
N ARG A 163 -13.00 15.78 35.77
CA ARG A 163 -13.20 14.34 35.61
C ARG A 163 -14.34 14.02 34.62
N LEU A 164 -15.50 14.71 34.77
CA LEU A 164 -16.66 14.48 33.92
C LEU A 164 -16.47 15.06 32.52
N THR A 165 -15.67 16.13 32.38
CA THR A 165 -15.26 16.65 31.07
C THR A 165 -14.47 15.59 30.30
N ALA A 166 -13.46 14.96 30.94
CA ALA A 166 -12.70 13.88 30.33
C ALA A 166 -13.58 12.66 29.97
N ALA A 167 -14.60 12.36 30.80
CA ALA A 167 -15.56 11.28 30.49
C ALA A 167 -16.42 11.60 29.26
N LEU A 168 -16.86 12.87 29.13
CA LEU A 168 -17.61 13.31 27.94
C LEU A 168 -16.74 13.26 26.67
N GLU A 169 -15.47 13.73 26.76
CA GLU A 169 -14.53 13.65 25.63
C GLU A 169 -14.32 12.21 25.18
N LEU A 170 -14.16 11.26 26.10
CA LEU A 170 -14.05 9.83 25.76
C LEU A 170 -15.30 9.31 25.07
N ALA A 171 -16.51 9.68 25.54
CA ALA A 171 -17.76 9.27 24.91
C ALA A 171 -17.91 9.88 23.50
N GLN A 172 -17.44 11.11 23.29
CA GLN A 172 -17.40 11.73 21.95
C GLN A 172 -16.44 11.00 21.01
N LEU A 173 -15.23 10.67 21.46
CA LEU A 173 -14.28 9.86 20.69
C LEU A 173 -14.84 8.50 20.32
N ASN A 174 -15.52 7.83 21.23
CA ASN A 174 -16.19 6.55 20.94
C ASN A 174 -17.27 6.69 19.86
N LEU A 175 -18.03 7.80 19.88
CA LEU A 175 -19.03 8.10 18.86
C LEU A 175 -18.36 8.35 17.47
N GLU A 176 -17.26 9.06 17.41
CA GLU A 176 -16.47 9.28 16.19
C GLU A 176 -15.91 7.96 15.65
N TRP A 177 -15.43 7.07 16.54
CA TRP A 177 -14.93 5.75 16.17
C TRP A 177 -16.01 4.78 15.69
N GLY A 178 -17.27 5.16 15.78
CA GLY A 178 -18.38 4.49 15.12
C GLY A 178 -18.34 4.60 13.59
N ASP A 179 -17.57 5.52 13.01
CA ASP A 179 -17.22 5.55 11.60
C ASP A 179 -15.86 4.87 11.40
N LEU A 180 -15.82 3.88 10.50
CA LEU A 180 -14.57 3.24 10.10
C LEU A 180 -13.98 4.02 8.94
N THR A 181 -12.81 4.63 9.15
CA THR A 181 -12.13 5.42 8.12
C THR A 181 -10.87 4.75 7.62
N SER A 182 -10.50 5.02 6.36
CA SER A 182 -9.25 4.52 5.78
C SER A 182 -8.03 5.22 6.38
N PRO A 183 -7.03 4.46 6.90
CA PRO A 183 -5.78 5.02 7.40
C PRO A 183 -4.75 5.29 6.29
N LEU A 184 -5.01 4.85 5.04
CA LEU A 184 -4.06 4.91 3.93
C LEU A 184 -4.74 5.21 2.60
N ASN A 185 -3.92 5.60 1.62
CA ASN A 185 -4.32 5.62 0.21
C ASN A 185 -3.98 4.26 -0.40
N GLY A 186 -4.96 3.59 -1.02
CA GLY A 186 -4.71 2.25 -1.56
C GLY A 186 -5.96 1.58 -2.11
N TYR A 187 -6.04 0.26 -1.95
CA TYR A 187 -7.13 -0.57 -2.46
C TYR A 187 -7.56 -1.57 -1.42
N ILE A 188 -8.87 -1.84 -1.34
CA ILE A 188 -9.41 -2.94 -0.54
C ILE A 188 -9.11 -4.25 -1.24
N THR A 189 -8.42 -5.16 -0.54
CA THR A 189 -8.11 -6.50 -1.03
C THR A 189 -9.10 -7.55 -0.54
N VAL A 190 -9.60 -7.38 0.70
CA VAL A 190 -10.54 -8.33 1.33
C VAL A 190 -11.57 -7.58 2.16
N LYS A 191 -12.82 -7.99 2.05
CA LYS A 191 -13.92 -7.62 2.94
C LYS A 191 -14.22 -8.81 3.87
N SER A 192 -13.90 -8.66 5.16
CA SER A 192 -13.96 -9.73 6.15
C SER A 192 -15.25 -9.74 6.99
N ALA A 193 -16.07 -8.68 6.92
CA ALA A 193 -17.30 -8.55 7.69
C ALA A 193 -18.51 -8.24 6.81
N LEU A 194 -19.70 -8.52 7.29
CA LEU A 194 -20.95 -8.30 6.60
C LEU A 194 -21.81 -7.26 7.32
N GLN A 195 -22.68 -6.56 6.58
CA GLN A 195 -23.69 -5.67 7.16
C GLN A 195 -24.63 -6.46 8.06
N GLY A 196 -24.96 -5.90 9.22
CA GLY A 196 -25.77 -6.57 10.24
C GLY A 196 -24.98 -7.48 11.17
N GLU A 197 -23.64 -7.56 11.01
CA GLU A 197 -22.77 -8.33 11.90
C GLU A 197 -22.35 -7.50 13.13
N ASN A 198 -22.27 -8.15 14.30
CA ASN A 198 -21.68 -7.56 15.48
C ASN A 198 -20.17 -7.76 15.46
N VAL A 199 -19.40 -6.67 15.50
CA VAL A 199 -17.95 -6.71 15.51
C VAL A 199 -17.37 -6.35 16.88
N LEU A 200 -16.31 -7.03 17.23
CA LEU A 200 -15.52 -6.74 18.42
C LEU A 200 -14.41 -5.73 18.07
N ILE A 201 -13.85 -5.10 19.10
CA ILE A 201 -12.71 -4.20 18.98
C ILE A 201 -11.53 -4.94 18.33
N GLY A 202 -10.98 -4.38 17.26
CA GLY A 202 -9.83 -4.94 16.54
C GLY A 202 -10.17 -6.09 15.58
N ALA A 203 -11.42 -6.53 15.48
CA ALA A 203 -11.85 -7.49 14.46
C ALA A 203 -11.69 -6.85 13.07
N PRO A 204 -10.97 -7.48 12.11
CA PRO A 204 -10.75 -6.92 10.79
C PRO A 204 -12.08 -6.85 10.00
N VAL A 205 -12.40 -5.68 9.50
CA VAL A 205 -13.54 -5.45 8.60
C VAL A 205 -13.10 -5.43 7.15
N PHE A 206 -12.01 -4.72 6.89
CA PHE A 206 -11.36 -4.68 5.59
C PHE A 206 -9.86 -4.95 5.71
N THR A 207 -9.30 -5.50 4.65
CA THR A 207 -7.85 -5.50 4.43
C THR A 207 -7.55 -4.62 3.23
N ALA A 208 -6.63 -3.69 3.38
CA ALA A 208 -6.23 -2.76 2.33
C ALA A 208 -4.72 -2.78 2.11
N ILE A 209 -4.29 -2.41 0.90
CA ILE A 209 -2.90 -2.35 0.51
C ILE A 209 -2.60 -1.06 -0.26
N ASP A 210 -1.42 -0.46 -0.01
CA ASP A 210 -0.88 0.59 -0.86
C ASP A 210 -0.05 -0.04 -1.99
N LEU A 211 -0.57 0.02 -3.21
CA LEU A 211 0.12 -0.50 -4.38
C LEU A 211 1.34 0.33 -4.81
N ASN A 212 1.56 1.51 -4.24
CA ASN A 212 2.79 2.29 -4.47
C ASN A 212 3.93 1.83 -3.56
N ASP A 213 3.62 1.12 -2.45
CA ASP A 213 4.62 0.58 -1.52
C ASP A 213 4.73 -0.94 -1.61
N ILE A 214 5.16 -1.42 -2.78
CA ILE A 214 5.34 -2.83 -3.08
C ILE A 214 6.80 -3.16 -3.39
N TRP A 215 7.15 -4.42 -3.25
CA TRP A 215 8.47 -4.97 -3.56
C TRP A 215 8.39 -6.38 -4.13
N VAL A 216 9.42 -6.78 -4.85
CA VAL A 216 9.66 -8.18 -5.18
C VAL A 216 10.39 -8.84 -4.01
N SER A 217 9.77 -9.84 -3.38
CA SER A 217 10.39 -10.71 -2.40
C SER A 217 11.05 -11.86 -3.14
N ALA A 218 12.37 -11.87 -3.18
CA ALA A 218 13.17 -12.82 -3.94
C ALA A 218 14.30 -13.41 -3.09
N TYR A 219 14.89 -14.48 -3.58
CA TYR A 219 15.97 -15.19 -2.91
C TYR A 219 17.25 -15.16 -3.74
N ILE A 220 18.37 -14.89 -3.08
CA ILE A 220 19.69 -14.89 -3.69
C ILE A 220 20.58 -15.99 -3.07
N ASP A 221 21.38 -16.66 -3.89
CA ASP A 221 22.34 -17.64 -3.44
C ASP A 221 23.46 -16.98 -2.60
N GLU A 222 24.00 -17.66 -1.59
CA GLU A 222 25.10 -17.20 -0.75
C GLU A 222 26.31 -16.71 -1.55
N LYS A 223 26.66 -17.42 -2.62
CA LYS A 223 27.80 -17.06 -3.51
C LYS A 223 27.68 -15.69 -4.17
N ASP A 224 26.46 -15.19 -4.36
CA ASP A 224 26.17 -13.92 -5.02
C ASP A 224 25.87 -12.79 -4.02
N LEU A 225 25.68 -13.13 -2.73
CA LEU A 225 25.37 -12.17 -1.66
C LEU A 225 26.41 -11.05 -1.54
N GLY A 226 27.69 -11.39 -1.60
CA GLY A 226 28.79 -10.40 -1.53
C GLY A 226 28.87 -9.43 -2.69
N ARG A 227 28.10 -9.66 -3.76
CA ARG A 227 28.06 -8.83 -4.98
C ARG A 227 26.92 -7.82 -4.99
N ILE A 228 26.01 -7.89 -4.02
CA ILE A 228 24.87 -6.98 -3.91
C ILE A 228 25.00 -6.07 -2.68
N LYS A 229 24.39 -4.89 -2.77
CA LYS A 229 24.38 -3.90 -1.70
C LYS A 229 23.01 -3.24 -1.60
N LEU A 230 22.67 -2.72 -0.41
CA LEU A 230 21.48 -1.89 -0.22
C LEU A 230 21.52 -0.68 -1.20
N ASN A 231 20.34 -0.28 -1.64
CA ASN A 231 20.11 0.81 -2.61
C ASN A 231 20.70 0.56 -4.01
N GLN A 232 21.15 -0.66 -4.29
CA GLN A 232 21.62 -1.04 -5.61
C GLN A 232 20.44 -1.07 -6.60
N LYS A 233 20.63 -0.49 -7.77
CA LYS A 233 19.60 -0.39 -8.82
C LYS A 233 19.25 -1.77 -9.36
N ALA A 234 17.98 -1.97 -9.63
CA ALA A 234 17.45 -3.16 -10.25
C ALA A 234 16.40 -2.80 -11.30
N ILE A 235 16.18 -3.71 -12.25
CA ILE A 235 15.10 -3.63 -13.23
C ILE A 235 14.17 -4.80 -12.94
N VAL A 236 12.90 -4.51 -12.68
CA VAL A 236 11.88 -5.52 -12.43
C VAL A 236 11.05 -5.76 -13.69
N LYS A 237 10.75 -7.01 -13.96
CA LYS A 237 9.87 -7.48 -15.04
C LYS A 237 8.82 -8.40 -14.48
N ILE A 238 7.61 -8.31 -15.03
CA ILE A 238 6.50 -9.20 -14.75
C ILE A 238 5.98 -9.84 -16.03
N ASP A 239 5.46 -11.04 -15.93
CA ASP A 239 5.03 -11.81 -17.11
C ASP A 239 3.80 -11.20 -17.77
N SER A 240 2.93 -10.54 -16.99
CA SER A 240 1.74 -9.87 -17.50
C SER A 240 2.04 -8.70 -18.45
N TYR A 241 3.23 -8.09 -18.35
CA TYR A 241 3.67 -6.97 -19.18
C TYR A 241 5.11 -7.20 -19.68
N PRO A 242 5.34 -8.12 -20.62
CA PRO A 242 6.69 -8.61 -21.00
C PRO A 242 7.59 -7.54 -21.61
N PHE A 243 7.01 -6.45 -22.14
CA PHE A 243 7.78 -5.35 -22.77
C PHE A 243 8.00 -4.17 -21.81
N LYS A 244 7.31 -4.11 -20.67
CA LYS A 244 7.49 -3.06 -19.67
C LYS A 244 8.66 -3.41 -18.74
N ARG A 245 9.33 -2.38 -18.26
CA ARG A 245 10.45 -2.44 -17.31
C ARG A 245 10.18 -1.45 -16.20
N TYR A 246 10.22 -1.93 -14.98
CA TYR A 246 9.97 -1.13 -13.80
C TYR A 246 11.29 -0.88 -13.10
N LYS A 247 11.53 0.37 -12.71
CA LYS A 247 12.72 0.71 -11.91
C LYS A 247 12.53 0.17 -10.50
N GLY A 248 13.63 -0.32 -9.94
CA GLY A 248 13.64 -0.79 -8.56
C GLY A 248 15.02 -0.63 -7.95
N TRP A 249 15.09 -0.90 -6.66
CA TRP A 249 16.34 -0.93 -5.90
C TRP A 249 16.22 -1.91 -4.74
N ILE A 250 17.36 -2.45 -4.29
CA ILE A 250 17.41 -3.33 -3.13
C ILE A 250 17.12 -2.51 -1.87
N SER A 251 15.99 -2.77 -1.23
CA SER A 251 15.59 -2.10 0.02
C SER A 251 15.94 -2.89 1.27
N PHE A 252 16.12 -4.21 1.13
CA PHE A 252 16.38 -5.10 2.25
C PHE A 252 17.20 -6.31 1.80
N ILE A 253 18.14 -6.73 2.65
CA ILE A 253 18.90 -7.98 2.54
C ILE A 253 18.81 -8.66 3.90
N SER A 254 18.30 -9.91 3.95
CA SER A 254 18.20 -10.68 5.19
C SER A 254 19.57 -10.95 5.78
N GLN A 255 19.68 -10.87 7.10
CA GLN A 255 20.88 -11.27 7.86
C GLN A 255 20.87 -12.76 8.23
N GLN A 256 19.76 -13.44 7.97
CA GLN A 256 19.57 -14.85 8.28
C GLN A 256 19.32 -15.63 7.00
N THR A 257 19.86 -16.83 6.93
CA THR A 257 19.60 -17.78 5.86
C THR A 257 18.18 -18.33 5.96
N GLU A 258 17.54 -18.50 4.83
CA GLU A 258 16.28 -19.23 4.70
C GLU A 258 16.53 -20.50 3.88
N PHE A 259 15.81 -21.58 4.21
CA PHE A 259 15.83 -22.78 3.40
C PHE A 259 14.84 -22.60 2.24
N THR A 260 15.29 -22.89 1.01
CA THR A 260 14.31 -22.94 -0.10
C THR A 260 13.29 -24.04 0.22
N PRO A 261 11.99 -23.72 0.22
CA PRO A 261 10.94 -24.72 0.42
C PRO A 261 10.77 -25.56 -0.85
N LYS A 262 11.77 -26.39 -1.18
CA LYS A 262 11.64 -27.47 -2.16
C LYS A 262 11.48 -28.76 -1.42
N TYR A 263 10.38 -29.47 -1.66
CA TYR A 263 10.24 -30.86 -1.29
C TYR A 263 11.39 -31.64 -1.94
N ILE A 264 12.36 -32.06 -1.12
CA ILE A 264 13.54 -32.80 -1.56
C ILE A 264 13.08 -34.23 -1.84
N GLN A 265 13.01 -34.62 -3.11
CA GLN A 265 12.71 -35.98 -3.50
C GLN A 265 13.94 -36.80 -3.87
N THR A 266 15.15 -36.23 -3.86
CA THR A 266 16.38 -36.98 -4.20
C THR A 266 17.59 -36.55 -3.37
N THR A 267 18.42 -37.55 -3.02
CA THR A 267 19.63 -37.47 -2.17
C THR A 267 20.77 -36.61 -2.75
N LYS A 268 20.64 -36.05 -3.96
CA LYS A 268 21.70 -35.27 -4.64
C LYS A 268 21.51 -33.76 -4.64
N GLU A 269 20.37 -33.23 -4.23
CA GLU A 269 20.20 -31.78 -4.10
C GLU A 269 20.59 -31.35 -2.68
N ARG A 270 21.81 -30.84 -2.54
CA ARG A 270 22.25 -30.15 -1.31
C ARG A 270 21.30 -28.99 -1.06
N VAL A 271 20.81 -28.88 0.17
CA VAL A 271 20.09 -27.70 0.67
C VAL A 271 20.92 -26.48 0.33
N LYS A 272 20.40 -25.62 -0.54
CA LYS A 272 21.06 -24.35 -0.87
C LYS A 272 20.64 -23.30 0.15
N TYR A 273 21.64 -22.73 0.80
CA TYR A 273 21.43 -21.56 1.64
C TYR A 273 21.13 -20.37 0.76
N VAL A 274 20.00 -19.75 1.00
CA VAL A 274 19.56 -18.55 0.28
C VAL A 274 19.24 -17.43 1.26
N TYR A 275 19.40 -16.21 0.81
CA TYR A 275 19.07 -15.03 1.59
C TYR A 275 17.91 -14.30 0.93
N ARG A 276 16.90 -13.98 1.72
CA ARG A 276 15.78 -13.19 1.23
C ARG A 276 16.20 -11.74 1.01
N ILE A 277 15.83 -11.21 -0.13
CA ILE A 277 16.01 -9.80 -0.48
C ILE A 277 14.66 -9.20 -0.86
N LYS A 278 14.49 -7.89 -0.58
CA LYS A 278 13.37 -7.13 -1.08
C LYS A 278 13.88 -6.11 -2.10
N VAL A 279 13.33 -6.17 -3.29
CA VAL A 279 13.58 -5.19 -4.34
C VAL A 279 12.35 -4.30 -4.45
N LYS A 280 12.44 -3.08 -3.89
CA LYS A 280 11.36 -2.10 -3.95
C LYS A 280 11.16 -1.65 -5.40
N CYS A 281 9.91 -1.48 -5.82
CA CYS A 281 9.56 -1.21 -7.21
C CYS A 281 8.81 0.11 -7.33
N ASP A 282 9.06 0.84 -8.40
CA ASP A 282 8.21 1.97 -8.81
C ASP A 282 6.98 1.40 -9.55
N ASN A 283 5.82 1.53 -8.93
CA ASN A 283 4.53 1.05 -9.46
C ASN A 283 3.56 2.22 -9.76
N SER A 284 4.06 3.35 -10.18
CA SER A 284 3.24 4.53 -10.49
C SER A 284 2.15 4.27 -11.56
N SER A 285 2.33 3.24 -12.38
CA SER A 285 1.32 2.77 -13.36
C SER A 285 0.29 1.81 -12.78
N LEU A 286 0.44 1.34 -11.52
CA LEU A 286 -0.43 0.38 -10.82
C LEU A 286 -0.60 -0.97 -11.54
N ASP A 287 0.35 -1.32 -12.41
CA ASP A 287 0.35 -2.58 -13.17
C ASP A 287 0.67 -3.79 -12.30
N MET A 288 1.54 -3.60 -11.30
CA MET A 288 2.01 -4.66 -10.41
C MET A 288 1.04 -4.83 -9.24
N LYS A 289 0.67 -6.10 -8.97
CA LYS A 289 -0.21 -6.47 -7.87
C LYS A 289 0.44 -7.54 -7.00
N PRO A 290 0.18 -7.58 -5.69
CA PRO A 290 0.65 -8.66 -4.82
C PRO A 290 0.29 -10.03 -5.35
N GLY A 291 1.19 -10.99 -5.13
CA GLY A 291 1.05 -12.37 -5.63
C GLY A 291 1.55 -12.59 -7.06
N MET A 292 1.77 -11.55 -7.87
CA MET A 292 2.31 -11.71 -9.22
C MET A 292 3.76 -12.19 -9.17
N PRO A 293 4.14 -13.18 -10.01
CA PRO A 293 5.54 -13.55 -10.20
C PRO A 293 6.30 -12.41 -10.89
N ALA A 294 7.53 -12.18 -10.45
CA ALA A 294 8.38 -11.14 -10.99
C ALA A 294 9.85 -11.56 -11.00
N ASP A 295 10.56 -11.11 -12.03
CA ASP A 295 12.00 -11.23 -12.17
C ASP A 295 12.67 -9.89 -11.88
N ALA A 296 13.63 -9.86 -10.98
CA ALA A 296 14.45 -8.68 -10.73
C ALA A 296 15.88 -8.90 -11.24
N TYR A 297 16.36 -7.95 -12.04
CA TYR A 297 17.71 -7.91 -12.61
C TYR A 297 18.51 -6.86 -11.85
N ILE A 298 19.34 -7.28 -10.90
CA ILE A 298 20.16 -6.42 -10.06
C ILE A 298 21.40 -6.03 -10.84
N GLN A 299 21.61 -4.74 -11.07
CA GLN A 299 22.75 -4.24 -11.82
C GLN A 299 24.01 -4.33 -10.96
N LEU A 300 25.05 -5.03 -11.44
CA LEU A 300 26.35 -5.08 -10.78
C LEU A 300 27.19 -3.87 -11.21
N ASN A 301 27.80 -3.21 -10.24
CA ASN A 301 28.74 -2.11 -10.47
C ASN A 301 30.07 -2.65 -11.01
#